data_ac64f1d2a3815e4976a18c085aca722e
#
_entry.id   ac64f1d2a3815e4976a18c085aca722e
#
_cell.length_a   1.000
_cell.length_b   1.000
_cell.length_c   1.000
_cell.angle_alpha   90.00
_cell.angle_beta   90.00
_cell.angle_gamma   90.00
#
_symmetry.space_group_name_H-M   'P 1'
#
loop_
_entity.id
_entity.type
_entity.pdbx_description
1 polymer ?
#
loop_
_entity_poly.entity_id
_entity_poly.type
_entity_poly.pdbx_seq_one_letter_code
_entity_poly.pdbx_strand_id
1 'polypeptide(L)'
;DILGFVNACAHRFTCLVQERSGHAFAFTCPNHAWTYGIDGQLNHAPFMDSKPDFNSTKNNLEPLHTETWEGFLYISLSQKPSKSISKSLKQLSENIVGQYDMSSYKSVIRESMSWDANWKNLIENFTESYHVPIAHQKTFANHKKQIKDYECGEDSDYYCYHFAPQESDKGLGAAHPNNTKLKGIWRRTMVDFC
;
A
#
# COMPACT_ATOMS: atom_id res chain seq x y z
N ASP A 1 5.45 -12.13 -11.61
CA ASP A 1 5.61 -10.66 -11.55
C ASP A 1 4.23 -10.01 -11.41
N ILE A 2 4.15 -8.88 -10.75
CA ILE A 2 2.93 -8.07 -10.64
C ILE A 2 3.02 -6.98 -11.70
N LEU A 3 2.02 -6.89 -12.56
CA LEU A 3 1.90 -5.84 -13.55
C LEU A 3 0.75 -4.91 -13.18
N GLY A 4 0.96 -3.62 -13.33
CA GLY A 4 -0.06 -2.59 -13.13
C GLY A 4 -0.41 -1.90 -14.44
N PHE A 5 -1.69 -1.62 -14.64
CA PHE A 5 -2.17 -0.88 -15.80
C PHE A 5 -3.25 0.11 -15.38
N VAL A 6 -3.36 1.20 -16.13
CA VAL A 6 -4.52 2.07 -16.03
C VAL A 6 -5.76 1.28 -16.47
N ASN A 7 -6.76 1.19 -15.62
CA ASN A 7 -7.99 0.45 -15.88
C ASN A 7 -8.92 1.22 -16.86
N ALA A 8 -8.42 1.46 -18.05
CA ALA A 8 -9.12 2.23 -19.08
C ALA A 8 -8.74 1.74 -20.48
N CYS A 9 -9.73 1.44 -21.29
CA CYS A 9 -9.54 1.07 -22.69
C CYS A 9 -8.87 2.22 -23.48
N ALA A 10 -7.80 1.93 -24.21
CA ALA A 10 -7.07 2.93 -25.00
C ALA A 10 -7.91 3.59 -26.10
N HIS A 11 -9.06 3.00 -26.48
CA HIS A 11 -9.94 3.56 -27.50
C HIS A 11 -10.72 4.80 -27.02
N ARG A 12 -11.48 4.67 -25.91
CA ARG A 12 -12.34 5.74 -25.35
C ARG A 12 -12.42 5.71 -23.83
N PHE A 13 -11.39 5.22 -23.16
CA PHE A 13 -11.22 5.24 -21.72
C PHE A 13 -12.34 4.55 -20.91
N THR A 14 -13.09 3.62 -21.56
CA THR A 14 -14.05 2.79 -20.86
C THR A 14 -13.34 1.92 -19.82
N CYS A 15 -13.85 1.87 -18.60
CA CYS A 15 -13.35 0.98 -17.54
C CYS A 15 -13.47 -0.48 -17.98
N LEU A 16 -12.38 -1.24 -17.91
CA LEU A 16 -12.31 -2.62 -18.39
C LEU A 16 -12.73 -3.63 -17.32
N VAL A 17 -12.34 -3.40 -16.07
CA VAL A 17 -12.57 -4.30 -14.95
C VAL A 17 -13.26 -3.51 -13.83
N GLN A 18 -14.45 -3.93 -13.43
CA GLN A 18 -15.21 -3.31 -12.34
C GLN A 18 -15.12 -4.13 -11.05
N GLU A 19 -14.81 -5.39 -11.16
CA GLU A 19 -14.66 -6.30 -10.03
C GLU A 19 -13.36 -6.00 -9.27
N ARG A 20 -13.41 -6.19 -7.97
CA ARG A 20 -12.23 -5.98 -7.09
C ARG A 20 -11.17 -7.07 -7.26
N SER A 21 -11.58 -8.25 -7.68
CA SER A 21 -10.70 -9.40 -7.88
C SER A 21 -11.38 -10.43 -8.76
N GLY A 22 -10.59 -11.28 -9.42
CA GLY A 22 -11.10 -12.32 -10.28
C GLY A 22 -9.97 -13.03 -11.02
N HIS A 23 -10.37 -13.85 -12.00
CA HIS A 23 -9.46 -14.52 -12.91
C HIS A 23 -9.85 -14.17 -14.34
N ALA A 24 -8.88 -13.81 -15.14
CA ALA A 24 -9.09 -13.48 -16.54
C ALA A 24 -7.92 -13.98 -17.39
N PHE A 25 -8.19 -14.40 -18.60
CA PHE A 25 -7.17 -14.67 -19.63
C PHE A 25 -6.94 -13.47 -20.53
N ALA A 26 -7.89 -12.54 -20.55
CA ALA A 26 -7.84 -11.31 -21.31
C ALA A 26 -8.86 -10.30 -20.74
N PHE A 27 -8.68 -9.03 -21.05
CA PHE A 27 -9.59 -7.95 -20.69
C PHE A 27 -10.29 -7.45 -21.94
N THR A 28 -11.59 -7.66 -22.04
CA THR A 28 -12.38 -7.24 -23.21
C THR A 28 -13.21 -6.00 -22.86
N CYS A 29 -13.03 -4.94 -23.63
CA CYS A 29 -13.79 -3.71 -23.46
C CYS A 29 -15.27 -3.92 -23.80
N PRO A 30 -16.19 -3.61 -22.87
CA PRO A 30 -17.62 -3.84 -23.10
C PRO A 30 -18.23 -2.92 -24.17
N ASN A 31 -17.50 -1.87 -24.58
CA ASN A 31 -18.02 -0.87 -25.54
C ASN A 31 -17.82 -1.33 -26.99
N HIS A 32 -16.60 -1.71 -27.40
CA HIS A 32 -16.28 -2.03 -28.79
C HIS A 32 -15.46 -3.33 -28.92
N ALA A 33 -15.46 -4.17 -27.87
CA ALA A 33 -14.76 -5.47 -27.84
C ALA A 33 -13.25 -5.42 -28.13
N TRP A 34 -12.58 -4.28 -27.89
CA TRP A 34 -11.13 -4.27 -27.88
C TRP A 34 -10.64 -5.19 -26.76
N THR A 35 -9.77 -6.13 -27.11
CA THR A 35 -9.34 -7.18 -26.20
C THR A 35 -7.85 -7.09 -25.93
N TYR A 36 -7.49 -6.99 -24.66
CA TYR A 36 -6.12 -6.88 -24.19
C TYR A 36 -5.71 -8.18 -23.49
N GLY A 37 -4.46 -8.59 -23.70
CA GLY A 37 -3.85 -9.65 -22.92
C GLY A 37 -3.63 -9.26 -21.46
N ILE A 38 -3.31 -10.23 -20.62
CA ILE A 38 -2.93 -9.98 -19.22
C ILE A 38 -1.62 -9.20 -19.07
N ASP A 39 -0.85 -9.10 -20.15
CA ASP A 39 0.36 -8.27 -20.29
C ASP A 39 0.07 -6.83 -20.75
N GLY A 40 -1.23 -6.50 -20.93
CA GLY A 40 -1.69 -5.20 -21.36
C GLY A 40 -1.59 -4.94 -22.88
N GLN A 41 -1.12 -5.89 -23.67
CA GLN A 41 -1.04 -5.72 -25.14
C GLN A 41 -2.43 -5.80 -25.77
N LEU A 42 -2.69 -4.96 -26.76
CA LEU A 42 -3.91 -5.02 -27.57
C LEU A 42 -3.83 -6.19 -28.55
N ASN A 43 -4.54 -7.28 -28.24
CA ASN A 43 -4.55 -8.50 -29.04
C ASN A 43 -5.58 -8.48 -30.16
N HIS A 44 -6.71 -7.80 -29.97
CA HIS A 44 -7.79 -7.74 -30.96
C HIS A 44 -8.53 -6.39 -30.88
N ALA A 45 -8.77 -5.80 -32.04
CA ALA A 45 -9.56 -4.59 -32.23
C ALA A 45 -10.48 -4.78 -33.46
N PRO A 46 -11.78 -5.09 -33.25
CA PRO A 46 -12.69 -5.38 -34.36
C PRO A 46 -12.70 -4.29 -35.43
N PHE A 47 -12.68 -4.71 -36.72
CA PHE A 47 -12.71 -3.86 -37.90
C PHE A 47 -11.51 -2.93 -38.08
N MET A 48 -10.46 -3.05 -37.26
CA MET A 48 -9.29 -2.18 -37.37
C MET A 48 -8.21 -2.74 -38.31
N ASP A 49 -8.21 -4.04 -38.61
CA ASP A 49 -7.23 -4.70 -39.49
C ASP A 49 -7.21 -4.09 -40.92
N SER A 50 -8.35 -3.54 -41.39
CA SER A 50 -8.47 -2.88 -42.68
C SER A 50 -8.04 -1.42 -42.68
N LYS A 51 -7.62 -0.86 -41.57
CA LYS A 51 -7.21 0.55 -41.45
C LYS A 51 -5.69 0.67 -41.58
N PRO A 52 -5.19 1.29 -42.64
CA PRO A 52 -3.75 1.32 -42.94
C PRO A 52 -2.92 2.06 -41.85
N ASP A 53 -3.51 3.02 -41.17
CA ASP A 53 -2.84 3.82 -40.13
C ASP A 53 -3.02 3.26 -38.73
N PHE A 54 -3.74 2.15 -38.56
CA PHE A 54 -3.94 1.54 -37.27
C PHE A 54 -2.71 0.75 -36.82
N ASN A 55 -2.20 1.09 -35.66
CA ASN A 55 -1.09 0.39 -35.03
C ASN A 55 -1.50 -0.12 -33.64
N SER A 56 -1.66 -1.42 -33.50
CA SER A 56 -2.08 -2.06 -32.24
C SER A 56 -1.11 -1.75 -31.09
N THR A 57 0.21 -1.70 -31.36
CA THR A 57 1.21 -1.48 -30.30
C THR A 57 1.16 -0.08 -29.68
N LYS A 58 0.56 0.89 -30.38
CA LYS A 58 0.31 2.23 -29.83
C LYS A 58 -0.96 2.34 -29.00
N ASN A 59 -1.73 1.25 -28.95
CA ASN A 59 -3.03 1.20 -28.29
C ASN A 59 -3.07 0.14 -27.17
N ASN A 60 -1.93 -0.23 -26.62
CA ASN A 60 -1.82 -1.07 -25.44
C ASN A 60 -2.38 -0.35 -24.20
N LEU A 61 -2.68 -1.10 -23.16
CA LEU A 61 -2.98 -0.50 -21.86
C LEU A 61 -1.79 0.29 -21.35
N GLU A 62 -2.05 1.45 -20.76
CA GLU A 62 -1.01 2.28 -20.18
C GLU A 62 -0.41 1.57 -18.95
N PRO A 63 0.86 1.18 -18.98
CA PRO A 63 1.48 0.51 -17.85
C PRO A 63 1.73 1.48 -16.69
N LEU A 64 1.64 0.96 -15.48
CA LEU A 64 2.02 1.67 -14.26
C LEU A 64 3.26 1.01 -13.66
N HIS A 65 4.18 1.81 -13.19
CA HIS A 65 5.32 1.28 -12.44
C HIS A 65 4.84 0.73 -11.10
N THR A 66 5.09 -0.56 -10.87
CA THR A 66 4.69 -1.26 -9.65
C THR A 66 5.91 -1.84 -8.93
N GLU A 67 5.94 -1.71 -7.63
CA GLU A 67 6.93 -2.34 -6.77
C GLU A 67 6.25 -2.95 -5.54
N THR A 68 6.83 -4.00 -5.00
CA THR A 68 6.42 -4.57 -3.72
C THR A 68 7.47 -4.29 -2.65
N TRP A 69 6.99 -3.93 -1.47
CA TRP A 69 7.84 -3.74 -0.30
C TRP A 69 7.10 -4.26 0.95
N GLU A 70 7.71 -5.18 1.68
CA GLU A 70 7.19 -5.78 2.92
C GLU A 70 5.73 -6.25 2.84
N GLY A 71 5.32 -6.77 1.67
CA GLY A 71 3.94 -7.24 1.42
C GLY A 71 2.97 -6.16 0.93
N PHE A 72 3.38 -4.90 0.88
CA PHE A 72 2.60 -3.82 0.26
C PHE A 72 2.92 -3.70 -1.22
N LEU A 73 1.91 -3.34 -2.00
CA LEU A 73 2.04 -3.02 -3.41
C LEU A 73 2.02 -1.49 -3.59
N TYR A 74 3.08 -0.96 -4.15
CA TYR A 74 3.21 0.44 -4.50
C TYR A 74 3.05 0.66 -5.99
N ILE A 75 2.40 1.76 -6.34
CA ILE A 75 2.15 2.16 -7.72
C ILE A 75 2.66 3.58 -7.89
N SER A 76 3.41 3.82 -8.95
CA SER A 76 3.80 5.17 -9.37
C SER A 76 3.07 5.55 -10.66
N LEU A 77 2.53 6.77 -10.68
CA LEU A 77 1.99 7.38 -11.90
C LEU A 77 3.10 7.87 -12.83
N SER A 78 4.34 7.95 -12.33
CA SER A 78 5.50 8.21 -13.17
C SER A 78 5.98 6.91 -13.80
N GLN A 79 6.14 6.89 -15.11
CA GLN A 79 6.70 5.77 -15.87
C GLN A 79 8.14 5.43 -15.44
N LYS A 80 8.87 6.44 -14.96
CA LYS A 80 10.26 6.30 -14.52
C LYS A 80 10.43 7.03 -13.19
N PRO A 81 10.05 6.41 -12.07
CA PRO A 81 10.29 7.00 -10.76
C PRO A 81 11.79 7.17 -10.53
N SER A 82 12.18 8.27 -9.92
CA SER A 82 13.59 8.62 -9.69
C SER A 82 14.31 7.65 -8.74
N LYS A 83 13.55 7.02 -7.85
CA LYS A 83 14.06 6.01 -6.92
C LYS A 83 13.06 4.87 -6.78
N SER A 84 13.55 3.66 -6.54
CA SER A 84 12.69 2.55 -6.17
C SER A 84 12.20 2.69 -4.72
N ILE A 85 10.99 2.18 -4.45
CA ILE A 85 10.43 2.20 -3.09
C ILE A 85 11.32 1.45 -2.10
N SER A 86 11.87 0.31 -2.51
CA SER A 86 12.77 -0.50 -1.69
C SER A 86 14.03 0.26 -1.27
N LYS A 87 14.57 1.11 -2.15
CA LYS A 87 15.71 1.98 -1.81
C LYS A 87 15.30 3.12 -0.90
N SER A 88 14.13 3.72 -1.14
CA SER A 88 13.63 4.85 -0.35
C SER A 88 13.28 4.44 1.08
N LEU A 89 12.79 3.20 1.27
CA LEU A 89 12.37 2.67 2.57
C LEU A 89 13.38 1.68 3.18
N LYS A 90 14.60 1.60 2.62
CA LYS A 90 15.60 0.63 3.07
C LYS A 90 15.89 0.72 4.57
N GLN A 91 16.11 1.93 5.06
CA GLN A 91 16.43 2.17 6.47
C GLN A 91 15.27 1.84 7.39
N LEU A 92 14.03 2.13 6.96
CA LEU A 92 12.82 1.73 7.68
C LEU A 92 12.70 0.20 7.78
N SER A 93 12.99 -0.53 6.70
CA SER A 93 13.05 -2.00 6.73
C SER A 93 14.10 -2.50 7.71
N GLU A 94 15.34 -2.00 7.61
CA GLU A 94 16.46 -2.46 8.42
C GLU A 94 16.26 -2.20 9.91
N ASN A 95 15.74 -1.03 10.26
CA ASN A 95 15.61 -0.61 11.65
C ASN A 95 14.37 -1.18 12.35
N ILE A 96 13.24 -1.27 11.66
CA ILE A 96 11.95 -1.56 12.29
C ILE A 96 11.14 -2.62 11.55
N VAL A 97 10.71 -2.31 10.32
CA VAL A 97 9.64 -3.07 9.66
C VAL A 97 10.06 -4.51 9.36
N GLY A 98 11.32 -4.72 8.99
CA GLY A 98 11.88 -6.05 8.75
C GLY A 98 11.82 -6.99 9.96
N GLN A 99 11.68 -6.45 11.19
CA GLN A 99 11.50 -7.27 12.40
C GLN A 99 10.16 -8.01 12.40
N TYR A 100 9.17 -7.48 11.69
CA TYR A 100 7.79 -7.98 11.73
C TYR A 100 7.48 -9.01 10.64
N ASP A 101 8.34 -9.17 9.60
CA ASP A 101 8.11 -10.09 8.46
C ASP A 101 6.71 -9.88 7.85
N MET A 102 6.38 -8.62 7.57
CA MET A 102 5.02 -8.21 7.17
C MET A 102 4.60 -8.83 5.83
N SER A 103 5.54 -9.21 4.97
CA SER A 103 5.27 -9.92 3.73
C SER A 103 4.53 -11.26 3.92
N SER A 104 4.64 -11.86 5.12
CA SER A 104 3.93 -13.09 5.49
C SER A 104 2.52 -12.86 6.06
N TYR A 105 2.12 -11.61 6.30
CA TYR A 105 0.82 -11.27 6.88
C TYR A 105 -0.31 -11.47 5.86
N LYS A 106 -1.50 -11.71 6.40
CA LYS A 106 -2.73 -11.82 5.61
C LYS A 106 -3.73 -10.81 6.12
N SER A 107 -4.39 -10.12 5.19
CA SER A 107 -5.52 -9.26 5.54
C SER A 107 -6.67 -10.11 6.08
N VAL A 108 -7.12 -9.80 7.29
CA VAL A 108 -8.25 -10.49 7.95
C VAL A 108 -9.51 -9.63 7.98
N ILE A 109 -9.36 -8.31 7.95
CA ILE A 109 -10.46 -7.34 7.94
C ILE A 109 -10.08 -6.21 6.98
N ARG A 110 -11.05 -5.69 6.27
CA ARG A 110 -10.93 -4.50 5.44
C ARG A 110 -12.10 -3.58 5.69
N GLU A 111 -11.78 -2.39 6.19
CA GLU A 111 -12.75 -1.31 6.39
C GLU A 111 -12.39 -0.12 5.52
N SER A 112 -13.36 0.72 5.21
CA SER A 112 -13.18 1.95 4.45
C SER A 112 -14.05 3.04 5.04
N MET A 113 -13.46 4.19 5.30
CA MET A 113 -14.14 5.39 5.79
C MET A 113 -13.76 6.59 4.92
N SER A 114 -14.67 7.55 4.83
CA SER A 114 -14.40 8.86 4.23
C SER A 114 -14.32 9.91 5.33
N TRP A 115 -13.33 10.78 5.24
CA TRP A 115 -13.09 11.85 6.21
C TRP A 115 -13.08 13.18 5.48
N ASP A 116 -13.78 14.17 6.02
CA ASP A 116 -13.77 15.54 5.49
C ASP A 116 -12.51 16.30 5.94
N ALA A 117 -11.36 15.73 5.61
CA ALA A 117 -10.06 16.27 5.97
C ALA A 117 -9.01 16.00 4.89
N ASN A 118 -7.99 16.85 4.83
CA ASN A 118 -6.84 16.58 3.99
C ASN A 118 -6.08 15.35 4.55
N TRP A 119 -5.66 14.45 3.67
CA TRP A 119 -4.91 13.25 4.07
C TRP A 119 -3.64 13.57 4.86
N LYS A 120 -3.00 14.71 4.63
CA LYS A 120 -1.82 15.15 5.39
C LYS A 120 -2.12 15.38 6.86
N ASN A 121 -3.28 15.98 7.17
CA ASN A 121 -3.70 16.18 8.56
C ASN A 121 -3.96 14.84 9.27
N LEU A 122 -4.43 13.83 8.54
CA LEU A 122 -4.60 12.49 9.09
C LEU A 122 -3.24 11.86 9.41
N ILE A 123 -2.27 11.95 8.49
CA ILE A 123 -0.91 11.47 8.73
C ILE A 123 -0.30 12.17 9.96
N GLU A 124 -0.34 13.49 10.01
CA GLU A 124 0.17 14.28 11.15
C GLU A 124 -0.47 13.83 12.47
N ASN A 125 -1.78 13.62 12.48
CA ASN A 125 -2.49 13.15 13.67
C ASN A 125 -2.08 11.73 14.09
N PHE A 126 -1.85 10.82 13.14
CA PHE A 126 -1.47 9.44 13.45
C PHE A 126 0.01 9.28 13.81
N THR A 127 0.85 10.22 13.41
CA THR A 127 2.30 10.16 13.71
C THR A 127 2.70 10.98 14.95
N GLU A 128 1.74 11.56 15.65
CA GLU A 128 2.00 12.21 16.94
C GLU A 128 1.19 11.55 18.05
N SER A 129 1.71 11.58 19.27
CA SER A 129 1.06 10.99 20.43
C SER A 129 0.57 12.03 21.45
N TYR A 130 0.73 13.31 21.15
CA TYR A 130 0.44 14.42 22.07
C TYR A 130 -1.06 14.51 22.43
N HIS A 131 -1.94 14.23 21.47
CA HIS A 131 -3.40 14.25 21.69
C HIS A 131 -3.94 13.03 22.47
N VAL A 132 -3.21 11.90 22.44
CA VAL A 132 -3.69 10.61 22.94
C VAL A 132 -4.16 10.65 24.39
N PRO A 133 -3.42 11.26 25.35
CA PRO A 133 -3.86 11.31 26.75
C PRO A 133 -5.16 12.08 27.00
N ILE A 134 -5.50 13.00 26.09
CA ILE A 134 -6.68 13.86 26.21
C ILE A 134 -7.84 13.35 25.36
N ALA A 135 -7.60 13.12 24.07
CA ALA A 135 -8.64 12.72 23.12
C ALA A 135 -9.09 11.26 23.31
N HIS A 136 -8.17 10.39 23.70
CA HIS A 136 -8.40 8.93 23.77
C HIS A 136 -8.50 8.37 25.19
N GLN A 137 -8.92 9.16 26.16
CA GLN A 137 -9.06 8.75 27.56
C GLN A 137 -9.92 7.50 27.75
N LYS A 138 -10.97 7.31 26.95
CA LYS A 138 -11.89 6.17 27.07
C LYS A 138 -11.46 4.93 26.29
N THR A 139 -10.58 5.09 25.31
CA THR A 139 -10.14 4.00 24.42
C THR A 139 -8.73 3.53 24.73
N PHE A 140 -7.80 4.44 24.99
CA PHE A 140 -6.40 4.15 25.29
C PHE A 140 -5.99 4.41 26.73
N ALA A 141 -6.91 4.81 27.62
CA ALA A 141 -6.60 5.14 29.03
C ALA A 141 -5.93 4.01 29.82
N ASN A 142 -6.15 2.76 29.42
CA ASN A 142 -5.50 1.60 30.02
C ASN A 142 -4.04 1.42 29.57
N HIS A 143 -3.63 2.14 28.55
CA HIS A 143 -2.24 2.20 28.08
C HIS A 143 -1.60 3.44 28.71
N LYS A 144 -1.11 3.29 29.95
CA LYS A 144 -0.53 4.37 30.77
C LYS A 144 0.76 4.97 30.22
N LYS A 145 0.96 4.88 28.91
CA LYS A 145 2.12 5.49 28.28
C LYS A 145 1.99 7.00 28.30
N GLN A 146 3.04 7.66 28.75
CA GLN A 146 3.19 9.10 28.65
C GLN A 146 3.82 9.47 27.31
N ILE A 147 3.66 10.71 26.88
CA ILE A 147 4.28 11.22 25.64
C ILE A 147 5.79 10.91 25.61
N LYS A 148 6.47 11.01 26.73
CA LYS A 148 7.89 10.69 26.88
C LYS A 148 8.26 9.22 26.62
N ASP A 149 7.30 8.32 26.59
CA ASP A 149 7.53 6.90 26.38
C ASP A 149 7.50 6.52 24.89
N TYR A 150 7.20 7.48 24.02
CA TYR A 150 7.26 7.32 22.57
C TYR A 150 8.63 7.74 22.06
N GLU A 151 9.21 6.91 21.22
CA GLU A 151 10.46 7.19 20.53
C GLU A 151 10.17 7.48 19.07
N CYS A 152 10.70 8.58 18.55
CA CYS A 152 10.64 8.92 17.13
C CYS A 152 11.91 8.41 16.45
N GLY A 153 11.76 7.90 15.23
CA GLY A 153 12.88 7.53 14.43
C GLY A 153 13.50 8.71 13.68
N GLU A 154 14.55 8.41 12.93
CA GLU A 154 15.17 9.39 12.05
C GLU A 154 14.19 9.84 10.96
N ASP A 155 14.16 11.13 10.70
CA ASP A 155 13.35 11.73 9.65
C ASP A 155 13.87 11.34 8.26
N SER A 156 12.94 11.13 7.33
CA SER A 156 13.22 10.87 5.93
C SER A 156 12.27 11.69 5.04
N ASP A 157 12.69 12.00 3.82
CA ASP A 157 11.82 12.62 2.82
C ASP A 157 10.65 11.72 2.39
N TYR A 158 10.66 10.42 2.78
CA TYR A 158 9.75 9.39 2.28
C TYR A 158 8.91 8.73 3.35
N TYR A 159 9.27 8.86 4.61
CA TYR A 159 8.57 8.23 5.72
C TYR A 159 8.88 8.92 7.04
N CYS A 160 7.97 8.76 7.98
CA CYS A 160 8.22 9.01 9.40
C CYS A 160 7.69 7.83 10.21
N TYR A 161 8.20 7.65 11.41
CA TYR A 161 7.71 6.63 12.32
C TYR A 161 7.94 7.02 13.77
N HIS A 162 7.09 6.47 14.63
CA HIS A 162 7.34 6.43 16.06
C HIS A 162 7.00 5.05 16.62
N PHE A 163 7.52 4.73 17.79
CA PHE A 163 7.27 3.47 18.44
C PHE A 163 7.24 3.62 19.96
N ALA A 164 6.49 2.73 20.60
CA ALA A 164 6.36 2.71 22.06
C ALA A 164 6.50 1.27 22.58
N PRO A 165 7.66 0.90 23.14
CA PRO A 165 7.82 -0.38 23.82
C PRO A 165 6.89 -0.45 25.04
N GLN A 166 6.17 -1.57 25.20
CA GLN A 166 5.34 -1.84 26.37
C GLN A 166 6.13 -2.55 27.47
N GLU A 167 5.73 -2.39 28.72
CA GLU A 167 6.39 -3.07 29.85
C GLU A 167 6.11 -4.57 29.91
N SER A 168 5.01 -5.00 29.32
CA SER A 168 4.59 -6.40 29.33
C SER A 168 4.12 -6.90 27.98
N ASP A 169 4.15 -8.23 27.81
CA ASP A 169 3.64 -8.91 26.62
C ASP A 169 2.09 -8.98 26.58
N LYS A 170 1.39 -8.19 27.37
CA LYS A 170 -0.09 -8.19 27.51
C LYS A 170 -0.67 -6.79 27.21
N GLY A 171 -0.17 -6.10 26.26
CA GLY A 171 -0.65 -4.75 25.92
C GLY A 171 -1.08 -4.62 24.47
N LEU A 172 -1.55 -3.45 24.13
CA LEU A 172 -1.74 -3.07 22.72
C LEU A 172 -0.39 -3.16 22.00
N GLY A 173 -0.38 -3.77 20.82
CA GLY A 173 0.86 -4.02 20.09
C GLY A 173 1.67 -5.24 20.56
N ALA A 174 1.21 -5.95 21.60
CA ALA A 174 1.85 -7.19 22.01
C ALA A 174 1.64 -8.29 20.96
N ALA A 175 2.71 -8.98 20.61
CA ALA A 175 2.66 -10.11 19.70
C ALA A 175 1.83 -11.26 20.28
N HIS A 176 1.07 -11.94 19.44
CA HIS A 176 0.38 -13.17 19.84
C HIS A 176 1.37 -14.15 20.50
N PRO A 177 0.99 -14.86 21.58
CA PRO A 177 1.86 -15.80 22.29
C PRO A 177 2.58 -16.81 21.37
N ASN A 178 1.89 -17.27 20.34
CA ASN A 178 2.43 -18.23 19.35
C ASN A 178 3.35 -17.61 18.30
N ASN A 179 3.52 -16.29 18.29
CA ASN A 179 4.48 -15.64 17.40
C ASN A 179 5.90 -15.88 17.89
N THR A 180 6.66 -16.69 17.17
CA THR A 180 8.06 -17.03 17.48
C THR A 180 9.06 -16.21 16.70
N LYS A 181 8.60 -15.41 15.73
CA LYS A 181 9.45 -14.60 14.84
C LYS A 181 9.94 -13.34 15.52
N LEU A 182 9.04 -12.58 16.13
CA LEU A 182 9.38 -11.36 16.87
C LEU A 182 10.22 -11.68 18.12
N LYS A 183 11.29 -10.92 18.34
CA LYS A 183 12.24 -11.09 19.42
C LYS A 183 12.37 -9.83 20.29
N GLY A 184 12.80 -10.01 21.52
CA GLY A 184 13.13 -8.91 22.43
C GLY A 184 11.97 -7.92 22.60
N ILE A 185 12.30 -6.65 22.54
CA ILE A 185 11.32 -5.56 22.71
C ILE A 185 10.25 -5.54 21.62
N TRP A 186 10.56 -6.01 20.41
CA TRP A 186 9.64 -6.01 19.27
C TRP A 186 8.40 -6.88 19.51
N ARG A 187 8.46 -7.84 20.41
CA ARG A 187 7.28 -8.61 20.82
C ARG A 187 6.22 -7.79 21.56
N ARG A 188 6.59 -6.62 22.02
CA ARG A 188 5.73 -5.75 22.84
C ARG A 188 5.83 -4.27 22.44
N THR A 189 6.15 -4.02 21.21
CA THR A 189 6.27 -2.65 20.66
C THR A 189 5.14 -2.38 19.71
N MET A 190 4.45 -1.27 19.93
CA MET A 190 3.56 -0.67 18.93
C MET A 190 4.41 0.24 18.06
N VAL A 191 4.24 0.12 16.75
CA VAL A 191 4.93 0.95 15.76
C VAL A 191 3.89 1.56 14.83
N ASP A 192 3.96 2.85 14.66
CA ASP A 192 3.21 3.60 13.66
C ASP A 192 4.20 4.21 12.67
N PHE A 193 3.94 4.04 11.38
CA PHE A 193 4.74 4.62 10.31
C PHE A 193 3.87 5.05 9.12
N CYS A 194 4.31 6.09 8.41
CA CYS A 194 3.65 6.65 7.23
C CYS A 194 4.67 7.02 6.15
#